data_5fe50dfce810ea82710f94b98a03157f
#
_entry.id   5fe50dfce810ea82710f94b98a03157f
#
_cell.length_a   1.000
_cell.length_b   1.000
_cell.length_c   1.000
_cell.angle_alpha   90.00
_cell.angle_beta   90.00
_cell.angle_gamma   90.00
#
_symmetry.space_group_name_H-M   'P 1'
#
loop_
_entity.id
_entity.type
_entity.pdbx_description
1 polymer ?
#
loop_
_entity_poly.entity_id
_entity_poly.type
_entity_poly.pdbx_seq_one_letter_code
_entity_poly.pdbx_strand_id
1 'polypeptide(L)'
;EMAKAFESKTGIGVEVIPIEEKDLGTRATAAAAAGDLPDVIYHTLQYVLPWAEAGILDVDANNAVVKSLGKKTFAPGALNMAKKGGKIAAVPVDGWTQMVVYRKDLFAKAGLEPPTSYANIVKAVNTLSSNDMFGFVAATKTDENFMSQVLEHVLLANGVNLVKKGGTKKQG
;
A
#
# COMPACT_ATOMS: atom_id res chain seq x y z
N GLU A 1 -17.36 0.06 -10.61
CA GLU A 1 -18.58 -0.36 -9.84
C GLU A 1 -18.92 0.65 -8.74
N MET A 2 -18.00 1.05 -7.85
CA MET A 2 -18.27 2.01 -6.77
C MET A 2 -18.84 3.34 -7.26
N ALA A 3 -18.24 3.95 -8.29
CA ALA A 3 -18.71 5.21 -8.87
C ALA A 3 -20.17 5.10 -9.34
N LYS A 4 -20.50 4.07 -10.12
CA LYS A 4 -21.88 3.83 -10.59
C LYS A 4 -22.88 3.61 -9.44
N ALA A 5 -22.47 2.91 -8.39
CA ALA A 5 -23.30 2.70 -7.21
C ALA A 5 -23.56 4.02 -6.46
N PHE A 6 -22.55 4.87 -6.38
CA PHE A 6 -22.65 6.20 -5.79
C PHE A 6 -23.58 7.10 -6.62
N GLU A 7 -23.38 7.18 -7.94
CA GLU A 7 -24.24 7.93 -8.85
C GLU A 7 -25.70 7.49 -8.75
N SER A 8 -25.93 6.18 -8.77
CA SER A 8 -27.29 5.62 -8.64
C SER A 8 -27.97 5.98 -7.31
N LYS A 9 -27.20 6.07 -6.23
CA LYS A 9 -27.71 6.34 -4.88
C LYS A 9 -27.91 7.83 -4.60
N THR A 10 -27.10 8.69 -5.18
CA THR A 10 -27.03 10.11 -4.83
C THR A 10 -27.48 11.03 -5.94
N GLY A 11 -27.53 10.58 -7.20
CA GLY A 11 -27.75 11.41 -8.38
C GLY A 11 -26.55 12.28 -8.77
N ILE A 12 -25.39 12.14 -8.09
CA ILE A 12 -24.18 12.89 -8.35
C ILE A 12 -23.31 12.11 -9.33
N GLY A 13 -23.00 12.70 -10.50
CA GLY A 13 -22.12 12.10 -11.50
C GLY A 13 -20.68 11.99 -10.98
N VAL A 14 -19.97 10.92 -11.36
CA VAL A 14 -18.58 10.66 -10.98
C VAL A 14 -17.74 10.42 -12.22
N GLU A 15 -16.78 11.29 -12.48
CA GLU A 15 -15.74 11.07 -13.46
C GLU A 15 -14.54 10.37 -12.80
N VAL A 16 -14.17 9.19 -13.31
CA VAL A 16 -13.02 8.43 -12.83
C VAL A 16 -11.84 8.67 -13.74
N ILE A 17 -10.77 9.27 -13.22
CA ILE A 17 -9.53 9.55 -13.94
C ILE A 17 -8.48 8.50 -13.53
N PRO A 18 -8.20 7.47 -14.34
CA PRO A 18 -7.18 6.49 -14.04
C PRO A 18 -5.79 7.09 -14.22
N ILE A 19 -4.94 6.93 -13.22
CA ILE A 19 -3.55 7.41 -13.22
C ILE A 19 -2.66 6.27 -12.77
N GLU A 20 -1.52 6.09 -13.43
CA GLU A 20 -0.49 5.14 -13.00
C GLU A 20 0.02 5.50 -11.60
N GLU A 21 0.20 4.50 -10.74
CA GLU A 21 0.58 4.72 -9.33
C GLU A 21 1.84 5.57 -9.19
N LYS A 22 2.86 5.33 -10.03
CA LYS A 22 4.12 6.08 -10.04
C LYS A 22 3.96 7.56 -10.35
N ASP A 23 2.93 7.94 -11.11
CA ASP A 23 2.70 9.32 -11.59
C ASP A 23 1.76 10.09 -10.65
N LEU A 24 0.99 9.40 -9.82
CA LEU A 24 -0.09 10.01 -9.05
C LEU A 24 0.42 11.08 -8.07
N GLY A 25 1.57 10.83 -7.41
CA GLY A 25 2.17 11.81 -6.50
C GLY A 25 2.53 13.13 -7.18
N THR A 26 3.17 13.04 -8.35
CA THR A 26 3.55 14.22 -9.15
C THR A 26 2.32 14.95 -9.68
N ARG A 27 1.34 14.22 -10.21
CA ARG A 27 0.08 14.80 -10.73
C ARG A 27 -0.73 15.49 -9.66
N ALA A 28 -0.89 14.87 -8.47
CA ALA A 28 -1.61 15.49 -7.36
C ALA A 28 -0.93 16.78 -6.89
N THR A 29 0.40 16.80 -6.83
CA THR A 29 1.16 18.02 -6.48
C THR A 29 1.01 19.12 -7.52
N ALA A 30 1.06 18.79 -8.80
CA ALA A 30 0.85 19.73 -9.89
C ALA A 30 -0.59 20.28 -9.91
N ALA A 31 -1.59 19.43 -9.73
CA ALA A 31 -2.99 19.81 -9.63
C ALA A 31 -3.25 20.75 -8.45
N ALA A 32 -2.63 20.45 -7.28
CA ALA A 32 -2.70 21.34 -6.11
C ALA A 32 -2.14 22.74 -6.40
N ALA A 33 -0.99 22.81 -7.08
CA ALA A 33 -0.36 24.08 -7.44
C ALA A 33 -1.21 24.87 -8.48
N ALA A 34 -1.94 24.17 -9.33
CA ALA A 34 -2.85 24.76 -10.32
C ALA A 34 -4.23 25.13 -9.74
N GLY A 35 -4.56 24.71 -8.54
CA GLY A 35 -5.90 24.87 -7.96
C GLY A 35 -6.96 23.97 -8.61
N ASP A 36 -6.55 22.86 -9.22
CA ASP A 36 -7.38 21.92 -9.99
C ASP A 36 -7.29 20.49 -9.40
N LEU A 37 -7.41 20.40 -8.09
CA LEU A 37 -7.45 19.11 -7.40
C LEU A 37 -8.78 18.40 -7.66
N PRO A 38 -8.78 17.06 -7.86
CA PRO A 38 -10.01 16.29 -7.87
C PRO A 38 -10.64 16.27 -6.45
N ASP A 39 -11.95 16.04 -6.38
CA ASP A 39 -12.68 15.96 -5.12
C ASP A 39 -12.20 14.80 -4.23
N VAL A 40 -11.79 13.68 -4.84
CA VAL A 40 -11.32 12.48 -4.15
C VAL A 40 -10.09 11.91 -4.82
N ILE A 41 -9.05 11.61 -4.04
CA ILE A 41 -7.85 10.89 -4.49
C ILE A 41 -7.79 9.55 -3.77
N TYR A 42 -7.71 8.45 -4.54
CA TYR A 42 -7.48 7.12 -4.00
C TYR A 42 -6.01 6.74 -4.15
N HIS A 43 -5.33 6.52 -3.02
CA HIS A 43 -3.90 6.21 -3.05
C HIS A 43 -3.39 5.52 -1.78
N THR A 44 -2.11 5.18 -1.78
CA THR A 44 -1.42 4.50 -0.69
C THR A 44 -1.12 5.44 0.49
N LEU A 45 -0.95 4.87 1.67
CA LEU A 45 -0.72 5.59 2.93
C LEU A 45 0.56 6.44 2.96
N GLN A 46 1.55 6.14 2.13
CA GLN A 46 2.82 6.87 2.07
C GLN A 46 2.66 8.37 1.78
N TYR A 47 1.58 8.75 1.08
CA TYR A 47 1.31 10.15 0.71
C TYR A 47 0.43 10.89 1.72
N VAL A 48 -0.21 10.20 2.66
CA VAL A 48 -1.17 10.81 3.59
C VAL A 48 -0.54 11.94 4.41
N LEU A 49 0.60 11.69 5.05
CA LEU A 49 1.25 12.70 5.87
C LEU A 49 1.84 13.86 5.03
N PRO A 50 2.63 13.63 3.98
CA PRO A 50 3.12 14.70 3.13
C PRO A 50 2.01 15.57 2.53
N TRP A 51 0.94 14.95 2.04
CA TRP A 51 -0.17 15.70 1.46
C TRP A 51 -1.02 16.45 2.48
N ALA A 52 -1.20 15.90 3.68
CA ALA A 52 -1.82 16.62 4.78
C ALA A 52 -0.96 17.81 5.25
N GLU A 53 0.37 17.71 5.17
CA GLU A 53 1.30 18.80 5.45
C GLU A 53 1.28 19.89 4.39
N ALA A 54 1.19 19.47 3.14
CA ALA A 54 1.10 20.39 2.00
C ALA A 54 -0.29 21.03 1.82
N GLY A 55 -1.29 20.66 2.63
CA GLY A 55 -2.65 21.18 2.50
C GLY A 55 -3.42 20.62 1.30
N ILE A 56 -2.96 19.53 0.70
CA ILE A 56 -3.65 18.84 -0.40
C ILE A 56 -4.90 18.09 0.09
N LEU A 57 -4.85 17.59 1.34
CA LEU A 57 -5.96 16.84 1.92
C LEU A 57 -6.80 17.72 2.83
N ASP A 58 -8.11 17.66 2.70
CA ASP A 58 -9.06 18.16 3.70
C ASP A 58 -9.12 17.20 4.89
N VAL A 59 -8.25 17.44 5.87
CA VAL A 59 -8.13 16.61 7.08
C VAL A 59 -9.41 16.66 7.90
N ASP A 60 -10.13 17.78 7.92
CA ASP A 60 -11.35 17.91 8.71
C ASP A 60 -12.51 17.15 8.09
N ALA A 61 -12.67 17.20 6.77
CA ALA A 61 -13.64 16.38 6.04
C ALA A 61 -13.36 14.89 6.20
N ASN A 62 -12.12 14.44 5.99
CA ASN A 62 -11.74 13.03 6.16
C ASN A 62 -12.01 12.53 7.60
N ASN A 63 -11.66 13.33 8.60
CA ASN A 63 -11.92 13.00 10.01
C ASN A 63 -13.43 12.95 10.32
N ALA A 64 -14.25 13.83 9.74
CA ALA A 64 -15.69 13.83 9.88
C ALA A 64 -16.31 12.55 9.26
N VAL A 65 -15.86 12.13 8.08
CA VAL A 65 -16.29 10.88 7.44
C VAL A 65 -16.01 9.68 8.33
N VAL A 66 -14.79 9.54 8.87
CA VAL A 66 -14.45 8.42 9.76
C VAL A 66 -15.28 8.46 11.07
N LYS A 67 -15.57 9.63 11.59
CA LYS A 67 -16.47 9.77 12.76
C LYS A 67 -17.90 9.31 12.42
N SER A 68 -18.42 9.73 11.27
CA SER A 68 -19.76 9.37 10.80
C SER A 68 -19.93 7.87 10.59
N LEU A 69 -18.95 7.21 9.97
CA LEU A 69 -18.95 5.76 9.75
C LEU A 69 -18.68 4.94 11.02
N GLY A 70 -18.11 5.59 12.04
CA GLY A 70 -17.72 4.96 13.29
C GLY A 70 -16.36 4.25 13.20
N LYS A 71 -15.50 4.50 14.18
CA LYS A 71 -14.12 3.97 14.20
C LYS A 71 -14.04 2.43 14.17
N LYS A 72 -15.09 1.74 14.63
CA LYS A 72 -15.15 0.26 14.61
C LYS A 72 -15.27 -0.32 13.20
N THR A 73 -15.64 0.49 12.20
CA THR A 73 -15.68 0.11 10.78
C THR A 73 -14.29 -0.17 10.20
N PHE A 74 -13.26 0.39 10.84
CA PHE A 74 -11.88 0.38 10.32
C PHE A 74 -10.95 -0.45 11.21
N ALA A 75 -9.93 -1.06 10.60
CA ALA A 75 -8.84 -1.67 11.34
C ALA A 75 -8.08 -0.61 12.15
N PRO A 76 -7.82 -0.84 13.47
CA PRO A 76 -7.14 0.15 14.32
C PRO A 76 -5.76 0.57 13.78
N GLY A 77 -5.02 -0.36 13.18
CA GLY A 77 -3.72 -0.09 12.55
C GLY A 77 -3.84 0.89 11.39
N ALA A 78 -4.82 0.71 10.50
CA ALA A 78 -5.07 1.61 9.37
C ALA A 78 -5.42 3.04 9.85
N LEU A 79 -6.28 3.16 10.86
CA LEU A 79 -6.58 4.47 11.46
C LEU A 79 -5.34 5.13 12.08
N ASN A 80 -4.46 4.35 12.72
CA ASN A 80 -3.24 4.91 13.30
C ASN A 80 -2.27 5.42 12.24
N MET A 81 -2.13 4.72 11.12
CA MET A 81 -1.30 5.16 10.00
C MET A 81 -1.86 6.40 9.29
N ALA A 82 -3.17 6.59 9.29
CA ALA A 82 -3.83 7.73 8.67
C ALA A 82 -3.90 8.98 9.57
N LYS A 83 -3.28 8.98 10.77
CA LYS A 83 -3.36 10.10 11.71
C LYS A 83 -2.35 11.20 11.43
N LYS A 84 -2.82 12.46 11.54
CA LYS A 84 -1.99 13.66 11.63
C LYS A 84 -2.54 14.59 12.74
N GLY A 85 -1.69 14.95 13.69
CA GLY A 85 -2.08 15.89 14.76
C GLY A 85 -3.32 15.47 15.55
N GLY A 86 -3.54 14.17 15.75
CA GLY A 86 -4.71 13.63 16.45
C GLY A 86 -5.98 13.47 15.60
N LYS A 87 -6.02 14.02 14.39
CA LYS A 87 -7.11 13.87 13.41
C LYS A 87 -6.79 12.77 12.40
N ILE A 88 -7.82 12.21 11.76
CA ILE A 88 -7.66 11.25 10.66
C ILE A 88 -7.56 12.04 9.37
N ALA A 89 -6.42 11.97 8.71
CA ALA A 89 -6.11 12.73 7.51
C ALA A 89 -6.55 12.05 6.20
N ALA A 90 -6.83 10.76 6.23
CA ALA A 90 -7.38 10.02 5.10
C ALA A 90 -8.33 8.93 5.58
N VAL A 91 -9.33 8.60 4.77
CA VAL A 91 -10.29 7.52 5.07
C VAL A 91 -9.71 6.19 4.59
N PRO A 92 -9.40 5.23 5.47
CA PRO A 92 -8.96 3.91 5.04
C PRO A 92 -10.08 3.17 4.31
N VAL A 93 -9.81 2.67 3.11
CA VAL A 93 -10.81 1.95 2.29
C VAL A 93 -10.48 0.47 2.20
N ASP A 94 -9.24 0.16 1.92
CA ASP A 94 -8.72 -1.21 1.84
C ASP A 94 -7.28 -1.29 2.37
N GLY A 95 -6.66 -2.45 2.20
CA GLY A 95 -5.28 -2.67 2.57
C GLY A 95 -4.78 -3.97 1.97
N TRP A 96 -3.49 -4.03 1.78
CA TRP A 96 -2.80 -5.25 1.36
C TRP A 96 -1.62 -5.52 2.26
N THR A 97 -1.13 -6.73 2.23
CA THR A 97 0.05 -7.15 2.97
C THR A 97 1.00 -7.91 2.06
N GLN A 98 2.27 -7.76 2.29
CA GLN A 98 3.28 -8.55 1.61
C GLN A 98 3.39 -9.91 2.30
N MET A 99 3.34 -10.99 1.51
CA MET A 99 3.51 -12.33 2.01
C MET A 99 4.09 -13.25 0.93
N VAL A 100 4.75 -14.31 1.35
CA VAL A 100 5.18 -15.36 0.42
C VAL A 100 3.99 -16.24 0.06
N VAL A 101 3.63 -16.24 -1.22
CA VAL A 101 2.59 -17.13 -1.78
C VAL A 101 3.27 -18.24 -2.55
N TYR A 102 2.79 -19.49 -2.44
CA TYR A 102 3.40 -20.62 -3.11
C TYR A 102 2.39 -21.58 -3.75
N ARG A 103 2.81 -22.29 -4.75
CA ARG A 103 2.05 -23.33 -5.44
C ARG A 103 2.07 -24.62 -4.62
N LYS A 104 1.03 -24.84 -3.81
CA LYS A 104 0.91 -26.00 -2.92
C LYS A 104 0.99 -27.32 -3.66
N ASP A 105 0.44 -27.40 -4.87
CA ASP A 105 0.47 -28.59 -5.72
C ASP A 105 1.88 -28.94 -6.21
N LEU A 106 2.69 -27.94 -6.59
CA LEU A 106 4.07 -28.16 -7.03
C LEU A 106 4.97 -28.55 -5.85
N PHE A 107 4.76 -27.93 -4.69
CA PHE A 107 5.48 -28.30 -3.48
C PHE A 107 5.18 -29.74 -3.07
N ALA A 108 3.92 -30.17 -3.08
CA ALA A 108 3.52 -31.54 -2.78
C ALA A 108 4.14 -32.55 -3.74
N LYS A 109 4.12 -32.27 -5.06
CA LYS A 109 4.76 -33.15 -6.06
C LYS A 109 6.26 -33.30 -5.86
N ALA A 110 6.94 -32.23 -5.40
CA ALA A 110 8.38 -32.21 -5.19
C ALA A 110 8.79 -32.64 -3.77
N GLY A 111 7.86 -33.03 -2.91
CA GLY A 111 8.14 -33.38 -1.50
C GLY A 111 8.75 -32.23 -0.69
N LEU A 112 8.35 -31.01 -0.99
CA LEU A 112 8.84 -29.80 -0.33
C LEU A 112 7.93 -29.38 0.83
N GLU A 113 8.55 -28.96 1.91
CA GLU A 113 7.85 -28.30 3.03
C GLU A 113 7.44 -26.87 2.67
N PRO A 114 6.38 -26.32 3.30
CA PRO A 114 5.97 -24.95 3.13
C PRO A 114 7.13 -23.95 3.30
N PRO A 115 7.16 -22.82 2.54
CA PRO A 115 8.27 -21.86 2.53
C PRO A 115 8.23 -20.92 3.75
N THR A 116 8.23 -21.49 4.96
CA THR A 116 8.16 -20.77 6.25
C THR A 116 9.51 -20.31 6.77
N SER A 117 10.60 -20.62 6.05
CA SER A 117 11.96 -20.19 6.35
C SER A 117 12.74 -19.89 5.08
N TYR A 118 13.80 -19.09 5.17
CA TYR A 118 14.68 -18.83 4.03
C TYR A 118 15.31 -20.13 3.49
N ALA A 119 15.66 -21.08 4.37
CA ALA A 119 16.19 -22.37 3.94
C ALA A 119 15.18 -23.13 3.07
N ASN A 120 13.91 -23.17 3.46
CA ASN A 120 12.86 -23.81 2.68
C ASN A 120 12.61 -23.09 1.34
N ILE A 121 12.69 -21.75 1.32
CA ILE A 121 12.58 -20.97 0.09
C ILE A 121 13.74 -21.33 -0.85
N VAL A 122 14.99 -21.32 -0.37
CA VAL A 122 16.16 -21.65 -1.17
C VAL A 122 16.07 -23.09 -1.72
N LYS A 123 15.65 -24.05 -0.86
CA LYS A 123 15.43 -25.43 -1.28
C LYS A 123 14.38 -25.52 -2.40
N ALA A 124 13.28 -24.77 -2.28
CA ALA A 124 12.24 -24.74 -3.29
C ALA A 124 12.75 -24.14 -4.61
N VAL A 125 13.50 -23.04 -4.54
CA VAL A 125 14.14 -22.42 -5.72
C VAL A 125 14.99 -23.45 -6.45
N ASN A 126 15.90 -24.12 -5.74
CA ASN A 126 16.82 -25.09 -6.35
C ASN A 126 16.11 -26.34 -6.92
N THR A 127 14.97 -26.71 -6.33
CA THR A 127 14.22 -27.91 -6.73
C THR A 127 13.25 -27.63 -7.88
N LEU A 128 12.60 -26.45 -7.89
CA LEU A 128 11.53 -26.14 -8.82
C LEU A 128 11.96 -25.30 -10.03
N SER A 129 13.12 -24.64 -9.97
CA SER A 129 13.62 -23.87 -11.11
C SER A 129 13.98 -24.77 -12.28
N SER A 130 13.55 -24.37 -13.48
CA SER A 130 13.87 -25.02 -14.75
C SER A 130 13.97 -23.97 -15.86
N ASN A 131 14.16 -24.39 -17.11
CA ASN A 131 14.18 -23.46 -18.25
C ASN A 131 12.85 -22.70 -18.42
N ASP A 132 11.74 -23.31 -18.00
CA ASP A 132 10.39 -22.79 -18.20
C ASP A 132 9.72 -22.32 -16.92
N MET A 133 10.39 -22.41 -15.76
CA MET A 133 9.79 -22.07 -14.48
C MET A 133 10.80 -21.48 -13.51
N PHE A 134 10.46 -20.32 -12.95
CA PHE A 134 11.24 -19.72 -11.86
C PHE A 134 10.77 -20.26 -10.51
N GLY A 135 11.70 -20.75 -9.70
CA GLY A 135 11.40 -21.26 -8.35
C GLY A 135 11.02 -20.19 -7.35
N PHE A 136 11.34 -18.92 -7.61
CA PHE A 136 10.94 -17.76 -6.82
C PHE A 136 10.92 -16.50 -7.70
N VAL A 137 9.95 -15.64 -7.44
CA VAL A 137 9.83 -14.34 -8.11
C VAL A 137 9.68 -13.24 -7.07
N ALA A 138 10.45 -12.18 -7.21
CA ALA A 138 10.38 -10.97 -6.40
C ALA A 138 10.50 -9.73 -7.28
N ALA A 139 9.88 -8.64 -6.89
CA ALA A 139 10.05 -7.37 -7.57
C ALA A 139 11.46 -6.81 -7.29
N THR A 140 12.24 -6.56 -8.35
CA THR A 140 13.61 -6.06 -8.26
C THR A 140 13.88 -4.83 -9.12
N LYS A 141 12.88 -4.39 -9.91
CA LYS A 141 13.01 -3.21 -10.75
C LYS A 141 13.12 -1.97 -9.88
N THR A 142 14.20 -1.22 -10.03
CA THR A 142 14.35 0.12 -9.47
C THR A 142 13.23 1.03 -9.99
N ASP A 143 12.89 2.09 -9.29
CA ASP A 143 11.82 3.03 -9.65
C ASP A 143 10.38 2.49 -9.49
N GLU A 144 10.22 1.27 -8.99
CA GLU A 144 8.90 0.68 -8.73
C GLU A 144 8.66 0.51 -7.22
N ASN A 145 7.47 0.86 -6.77
CA ASN A 145 7.08 0.72 -5.36
C ASN A 145 7.16 -0.73 -4.87
N PHE A 146 6.90 -1.70 -5.75
CA PHE A 146 6.95 -3.12 -5.41
C PHE A 146 8.34 -3.59 -4.98
N MET A 147 9.41 -3.05 -5.57
CA MET A 147 10.78 -3.39 -5.15
C MET A 147 11.05 -2.93 -3.72
N SER A 148 10.70 -1.69 -3.38
CA SER A 148 10.86 -1.16 -2.02
C SER A 148 10.01 -1.92 -1.00
N GLN A 149 8.78 -2.31 -1.34
CA GLN A 149 7.91 -3.11 -0.49
C GLN A 149 8.48 -4.52 -0.23
N VAL A 150 9.03 -5.18 -1.25
CA VAL A 150 9.68 -6.49 -1.10
C VAL A 150 10.92 -6.38 -0.22
N LEU A 151 11.76 -5.37 -0.44
CA LEU A 151 12.96 -5.12 0.37
C LEU A 151 12.60 -4.82 1.82
N GLU A 152 11.64 -3.94 2.07
CA GLU A 152 11.19 -3.57 3.41
C GLU A 152 10.66 -4.79 4.17
N HIS A 153 9.88 -5.66 3.51
CA HIS A 153 9.38 -6.88 4.10
C HIS A 153 10.52 -7.79 4.61
N VAL A 154 11.54 -7.99 3.78
CA VAL A 154 12.72 -8.80 4.15
C VAL A 154 13.49 -8.16 5.30
N LEU A 155 13.70 -6.85 5.26
CA LEU A 155 14.39 -6.11 6.31
C LEU A 155 13.65 -6.19 7.65
N LEU A 156 12.36 -5.92 7.66
CA LEU A 156 11.52 -5.98 8.86
C LEU A 156 11.46 -7.39 9.44
N ALA A 157 11.38 -8.42 8.59
CA ALA A 157 11.42 -9.82 9.03
C ALA A 157 12.75 -10.19 9.73
N ASN A 158 13.82 -9.45 9.45
CA ASN A 158 15.13 -9.61 10.11
C ASN A 158 15.39 -8.54 11.19
N GLY A 159 14.36 -7.81 11.64
CA GLY A 159 14.48 -6.82 12.71
C GLY A 159 15.13 -5.50 12.29
N VAL A 160 15.34 -5.29 11.00
CA VAL A 160 15.95 -4.05 10.48
C VAL A 160 14.86 -3.03 10.16
N ASN A 161 14.99 -1.83 10.68
CA ASN A 161 14.15 -0.69 10.36
C ASN A 161 14.95 0.36 9.59
N LEU A 162 14.42 0.84 8.46
CA LEU A 162 15.08 1.87 7.63
C LEU A 162 15.10 3.24 8.31
N VAL A 163 14.12 3.53 9.19
CA VAL A 163 14.02 4.79 9.95
C VAL A 163 13.69 4.51 11.40
N LYS A 164 14.20 5.38 12.30
CA LYS A 164 13.86 5.32 13.72
C LYS A 164 12.43 5.80 13.95
N LYS A 165 11.74 5.23 14.93
CA LYS A 165 10.41 5.71 15.38
C LYS A 165 10.51 7.20 15.76
N GLY A 166 9.75 8.04 15.07
CA GLY A 166 9.74 9.49 15.29
C GLY A 166 10.96 10.26 14.76
N GLY A 167 11.83 9.61 13.98
CA GLY A 167 13.04 10.21 13.44
C GLY A 167 13.13 10.21 11.91
N THR A 168 13.83 11.21 11.38
CA THR A 168 14.18 11.33 9.96
C THR A 168 15.56 10.74 9.63
N LYS A 169 16.32 10.29 10.63
CA LYS A 169 17.64 9.73 10.43
C LYS A 169 17.58 8.24 10.12
N LYS A 170 18.22 7.84 9.02
CA LYS A 170 18.45 6.44 8.67
C LYS A 170 19.21 5.74 9.80
N GLN A 171 18.84 4.52 10.11
CA GLN A 171 19.72 3.61 10.84
C GLN A 171 20.71 3.06 9.83
N GLY A 172 21.99 3.32 10.07
CA GLY A 172 23.09 2.67 9.36
C GLY A 172 23.29 1.24 9.87
#